data_5fa49691e57c5abae3e4091302526a16
#
_entry.id   5fa49691e57c5abae3e4091302526a16
#
_cell.length_a   1.000
_cell.length_b   1.000
_cell.length_c   1.000
_cell.angle_alpha   90.00
_cell.angle_beta   90.00
_cell.angle_gamma   90.00
#
_symmetry.space_group_name_H-M   'P 1'
#
loop_
_entity.id
_entity.type
_entity.pdbx_description
1 polymer ?
#
loop_
_entity_poly.entity_id
_entity_poly.type
_entity_poly.pdbx_seq_one_letter_code
_entity_poly.pdbx_strand_id
1 'polypeptide(L)'
;MNTLPDRIKESIRGRHSEMEQVPYVKALMGGNLPFNCYIAQLKAMAIIHGTIERELAVSDIQGIKGLILPRPSRFGHLRTDLSVLKAHAVPDCIKAVNQALRITEEIRLARVEKTERLIGFFYVLEGTTLGNMVHLRDVKNTFGDKVRGATNYYQGYGDKTIYYWDEFRGFLNGLSNHTADIVIASAHRLFDLLEPLYQALYPVNKEDWGYLATTLNPEAGRHPVPSDILEIQASISAGNKCLQEFPYLYERYQERGKAFTYSDAAWLITLSRLPKGECLRQVQWLGRVLGNRGIPRITLERQLEILYEELLSNYPERRDIYSGLLEAASSLKAERLSYIDDTTFKGLSSDFSMATEGEICGRFQRTGELILSAVCDERAGIEDALNSLIPWLTDSNRFPDKWIKAVHNILTLTKGSLLR
;
A
#
# COMPACT_ATOMS: atom_id res chain seq x y z
N MET A 1 36.75 34.22 3.86
CA MET A 1 35.98 33.27 4.71
C MET A 1 35.24 32.30 3.79
N ASN A 2 35.33 31.00 4.03
CA ASN A 2 34.55 30.05 3.23
C ASN A 2 33.04 30.26 3.48
N THR A 3 32.29 30.38 2.43
CA THR A 3 30.82 30.52 2.51
C THR A 3 30.18 29.25 3.09
N LEU A 4 28.93 29.31 3.60
CA LEU A 4 28.27 28.13 4.10
C LEU A 4 28.12 27.03 3.02
N PRO A 5 27.72 27.32 1.78
CA PRO A 5 27.74 26.33 0.70
C PRO A 5 29.10 25.65 0.51
N ASP A 6 30.21 26.39 0.62
CA ASP A 6 31.55 25.80 0.49
C ASP A 6 31.89 24.90 1.68
N ARG A 7 31.53 25.30 2.90
CA ARG A 7 31.66 24.46 4.11
C ARG A 7 30.87 23.15 4.01
N ILE A 8 29.61 23.21 3.56
CA ILE A 8 28.81 22.02 3.36
C ILE A 8 29.45 21.11 2.32
N LYS A 9 29.78 21.68 1.14
CA LYS A 9 30.42 20.94 0.04
C LYS A 9 31.69 20.21 0.49
N GLU A 10 32.56 20.90 1.24
CA GLU A 10 33.81 20.34 1.75
C GLU A 10 33.52 19.21 2.73
N SER A 11 32.59 19.42 3.67
CA SER A 11 32.26 18.43 4.72
C SER A 11 31.67 17.14 4.16
N ILE A 12 30.84 17.19 3.11
CA ILE A 12 30.18 16.02 2.51
C ILE A 12 30.96 15.41 1.35
N ARG A 13 32.14 15.95 0.98
CA ARG A 13 32.92 15.45 -0.18
C ARG A 13 33.19 13.95 -0.11
N GLY A 14 33.58 13.45 1.05
CA GLY A 14 33.80 12.01 1.26
C GLY A 14 32.55 11.19 0.98
N ARG A 15 31.41 11.61 1.56
CA ARG A 15 30.12 10.92 1.37
C ARG A 15 29.66 10.94 -0.10
N HIS A 16 29.89 12.04 -0.80
CA HIS A 16 29.59 12.12 -2.23
C HIS A 16 30.42 11.10 -3.02
N SER A 17 31.72 10.98 -2.75
CA SER A 17 32.58 10.00 -3.41
C SER A 17 32.19 8.57 -3.07
N GLU A 18 31.76 8.28 -1.84
CA GLU A 18 31.24 6.96 -1.45
C GLU A 18 29.97 6.61 -2.24
N MET A 19 29.04 7.57 -2.40
CA MET A 19 27.83 7.37 -3.19
C MET A 19 28.10 7.07 -4.66
N GLU A 20 29.14 7.61 -5.27
CA GLU A 20 29.55 7.27 -6.64
C GLU A 20 30.06 5.81 -6.77
N GLN A 21 30.46 5.20 -5.66
CA GLN A 21 30.97 3.83 -5.62
C GLN A 21 29.88 2.77 -5.39
N VAL A 22 28.64 3.16 -5.03
CA VAL A 22 27.57 2.19 -4.81
C VAL A 22 27.23 1.42 -6.09
N PRO A 23 26.87 0.14 -5.98
CA PRO A 23 26.66 -0.74 -7.15
C PRO A 23 25.65 -0.17 -8.15
N TYR A 24 24.60 0.50 -7.68
CA TYR A 24 23.59 1.13 -8.53
C TYR A 24 24.20 2.18 -9.47
N VAL A 25 24.97 3.13 -8.92
CA VAL A 25 25.58 4.23 -9.70
C VAL A 25 26.57 3.67 -10.69
N LYS A 26 27.43 2.74 -10.27
CA LYS A 26 28.38 2.05 -11.17
C LYS A 26 27.69 1.31 -12.32
N ALA A 27 26.57 0.62 -12.03
CA ALA A 27 25.81 -0.08 -13.05
C ALA A 27 25.14 0.88 -14.04
N LEU A 28 24.66 2.04 -13.57
CA LEU A 28 24.09 3.08 -14.44
C LEU A 28 25.16 3.67 -15.37
N MET A 29 26.30 4.08 -14.81
CA MET A 29 27.44 4.63 -15.60
C MET A 29 28.02 3.60 -16.57
N GLY A 30 28.04 2.32 -16.19
CA GLY A 30 28.49 1.21 -17.02
C GLY A 30 27.48 0.73 -18.07
N GLY A 31 26.27 1.30 -18.13
CA GLY A 31 25.25 0.96 -19.12
C GLY A 31 24.60 -0.42 -18.91
N ASN A 32 24.74 -1.03 -17.73
CA ASN A 32 24.25 -2.38 -17.43
C ASN A 32 23.22 -2.40 -16.27
N LEU A 33 22.72 -1.24 -15.83
CA LEU A 33 21.65 -1.18 -14.83
C LEU A 33 20.36 -1.77 -15.40
N PRO A 34 19.71 -2.73 -14.70
CA PRO A 34 18.40 -3.24 -15.12
C PRO A 34 17.33 -2.12 -15.12
N PHE A 35 16.48 -2.14 -16.14
CA PHE A 35 15.44 -1.10 -16.31
C PHE A 35 14.46 -1.02 -15.12
N ASN A 36 14.14 -2.17 -14.51
CA ASN A 36 13.31 -2.23 -13.32
C ASN A 36 13.94 -1.46 -12.15
N CYS A 37 15.26 -1.55 -11.97
CA CYS A 37 15.99 -0.83 -10.92
C CYS A 37 15.96 0.69 -11.16
N TYR A 38 16.04 1.14 -12.41
CA TYR A 38 15.86 2.55 -12.77
C TYR A 38 14.46 3.07 -12.39
N ILE A 39 13.40 2.33 -12.76
CA ILE A 39 12.02 2.71 -12.38
C ILE A 39 11.84 2.69 -10.86
N ALA A 40 12.42 1.71 -10.16
CA ALA A 40 12.37 1.64 -8.70
C ALA A 40 13.04 2.86 -8.04
N GLN A 41 14.14 3.34 -8.59
CA GLN A 41 14.80 4.57 -8.12
C GLN A 41 13.87 5.79 -8.31
N LEU A 42 13.23 5.95 -9.47
CA LEU A 42 12.29 7.06 -9.68
C LEU A 42 11.12 6.99 -8.70
N LYS A 43 10.56 5.80 -8.42
CA LYS A 43 9.48 5.62 -7.45
C LYS A 43 9.94 6.00 -6.03
N ALA A 44 11.10 5.54 -5.59
CA ALA A 44 11.66 5.87 -4.29
C ALA A 44 11.91 7.39 -4.15
N MET A 45 12.49 8.01 -5.17
CA MET A 45 12.74 9.45 -5.17
C MET A 45 11.45 10.26 -5.22
N ALA A 46 10.37 9.77 -5.84
CA ALA A 46 9.06 10.43 -5.81
C ALA A 46 8.48 10.51 -4.39
N ILE A 47 8.63 9.43 -3.60
CA ILE A 47 8.22 9.40 -2.19
C ILE A 47 8.99 10.46 -1.40
N ILE A 48 10.32 10.54 -1.58
CA ILE A 48 11.20 11.45 -0.84
C ILE A 48 10.94 12.91 -1.25
N HIS A 49 10.95 13.22 -2.56
CA HIS A 49 10.73 14.59 -3.04
C HIS A 49 9.32 15.09 -2.71
N GLY A 50 8.29 14.26 -2.84
CA GLY A 50 6.94 14.64 -2.44
C GLY A 50 6.83 15.01 -0.96
N THR A 51 7.59 14.34 -0.09
CA THR A 51 7.61 14.64 1.34
C THR A 51 8.40 15.91 1.63
N ILE A 52 9.63 16.05 1.15
CA ILE A 52 10.46 17.24 1.46
C ILE A 52 9.83 18.54 0.92
N GLU A 53 9.31 18.52 -0.31
CA GLU A 53 8.67 19.69 -0.90
C GLU A 53 7.44 20.12 -0.10
N ARG A 54 6.62 19.15 0.36
CA ARG A 54 5.47 19.41 1.22
C ARG A 54 5.90 20.00 2.57
N GLU A 55 6.86 19.38 3.26
CA GLU A 55 7.28 19.84 4.59
C GLU A 55 7.94 21.22 4.54
N LEU A 56 8.71 21.54 3.48
CA LEU A 56 9.24 22.87 3.25
C LEU A 56 8.14 23.90 2.96
N ALA A 57 7.13 23.54 2.16
CA ALA A 57 6.03 24.45 1.81
C ALA A 57 5.18 24.87 3.03
N VAL A 58 5.06 24.00 4.04
CA VAL A 58 4.33 24.27 5.28
C VAL A 58 5.24 24.72 6.43
N SER A 59 6.56 24.80 6.23
CA SER A 59 7.53 25.21 7.26
C SER A 59 7.50 26.71 7.52
N ASP A 60 8.01 27.10 8.70
CA ASP A 60 8.15 28.49 9.10
C ASP A 60 9.54 29.06 8.77
N ILE A 61 10.33 28.36 7.96
CA ILE A 61 11.67 28.82 7.55
C ILE A 61 11.52 30.08 6.70
N GLN A 62 12.04 31.20 7.22
CA GLN A 62 11.96 32.49 6.55
C GLN A 62 12.67 32.42 5.18
N GLY A 63 11.99 32.91 4.15
CA GLY A 63 12.53 32.97 2.77
C GLY A 63 12.47 31.68 1.98
N ILE A 64 12.30 30.49 2.61
CA ILE A 64 12.33 29.21 1.88
C ILE A 64 11.19 29.07 0.89
N LYS A 65 9.99 29.57 1.20
CA LYS A 65 8.83 29.52 0.30
C LYS A 65 9.07 30.32 -0.98
N GLY A 66 9.74 31.46 -0.88
CA GLY A 66 10.13 32.27 -2.03
C GLY A 66 11.11 31.55 -2.95
N LEU A 67 11.90 30.63 -2.41
CA LEU A 67 12.84 29.80 -3.18
C LEU A 67 12.18 28.62 -3.87
N ILE A 68 11.32 27.88 -3.16
CA ILE A 68 10.81 26.60 -3.65
C ILE A 68 9.58 26.77 -4.56
N LEU A 69 8.68 27.71 -4.26
CA LEU A 69 7.42 27.86 -5.00
C LEU A 69 7.59 28.27 -6.47
N PRO A 70 8.57 29.14 -6.88
CA PRO A 70 8.78 29.48 -8.28
C PRO A 70 9.43 28.37 -9.10
N ARG A 71 10.01 27.35 -8.45
CA ARG A 71 10.71 26.24 -9.12
C ARG A 71 9.74 25.18 -9.59
N PRO A 72 10.00 24.52 -10.72
CA PRO A 72 9.29 23.30 -11.06
C PRO A 72 9.47 22.25 -9.95
N SER A 73 8.38 21.62 -9.54
CA SER A 73 8.42 20.57 -8.52
C SER A 73 9.19 19.35 -9.04
N ARG A 74 10.18 18.88 -8.28
CA ARG A 74 10.92 17.65 -8.59
C ARG A 74 9.99 16.42 -8.49
N PHE A 75 9.08 16.43 -7.51
CA PHE A 75 8.00 15.45 -7.45
C PHE A 75 7.11 15.50 -8.69
N GLY A 76 6.79 16.70 -9.20
CA GLY A 76 6.06 16.88 -10.45
C GLY A 76 6.75 16.24 -11.67
N HIS A 77 8.07 16.41 -11.80
CA HIS A 77 8.87 15.76 -12.83
C HIS A 77 8.83 14.24 -12.70
N LEU A 78 9.04 13.71 -11.48
CA LEU A 78 8.97 12.26 -11.22
C LEU A 78 7.59 11.68 -11.52
N ARG A 79 6.51 12.39 -11.15
CA ARG A 79 5.14 11.98 -11.46
C ARG A 79 4.90 11.91 -12.97
N THR A 80 5.41 12.88 -13.73
CA THR A 80 5.32 12.89 -15.19
C THR A 80 6.06 11.70 -15.79
N ASP A 81 7.32 11.48 -15.38
CA ASP A 81 8.14 10.36 -15.86
C ASP A 81 7.49 9.02 -15.54
N LEU A 82 7.04 8.82 -14.31
CA LEU A 82 6.38 7.59 -13.89
C LEU A 82 5.04 7.35 -14.62
N SER A 83 4.32 8.41 -15.00
CA SER A 83 3.09 8.26 -15.79
C SER A 83 3.35 7.68 -17.18
N VAL A 84 4.44 8.07 -17.83
CA VAL A 84 4.89 7.51 -19.12
C VAL A 84 5.40 6.07 -18.93
N LEU A 85 6.18 5.82 -17.88
CA LEU A 85 6.81 4.53 -17.62
C LEU A 85 5.83 3.48 -17.08
N LYS A 86 4.61 3.86 -16.70
CA LYS A 86 3.56 2.96 -16.19
C LYS A 86 3.25 1.82 -17.16
N ALA A 87 3.37 2.04 -18.47
CA ALA A 87 3.14 1.03 -19.50
C ALA A 87 4.06 -0.21 -19.37
N HIS A 88 5.20 -0.09 -18.69
CA HIS A 88 6.13 -1.20 -18.46
C HIS A 88 5.74 -2.10 -17.27
N ALA A 89 4.71 -1.75 -16.51
CA ALA A 89 4.16 -2.55 -15.38
C ALA A 89 5.23 -3.09 -14.40
N VAL A 90 6.27 -2.29 -14.12
CA VAL A 90 7.34 -2.70 -13.20
C VAL A 90 6.82 -2.68 -11.76
N PRO A 91 6.92 -3.80 -11.03
CA PRO A 91 6.53 -3.87 -9.62
C PRO A 91 7.40 -2.96 -8.74
N ASP A 92 7.01 -2.77 -7.48
CA ASP A 92 7.81 -2.01 -6.53
C ASP A 92 8.97 -2.85 -6.00
N CYS A 93 10.13 -2.22 -5.85
CA CYS A 93 11.24 -2.79 -5.09
C CYS A 93 10.98 -2.56 -3.61
N ILE A 94 10.54 -3.60 -2.90
CA ILE A 94 10.08 -3.51 -1.50
C ILE A 94 11.15 -2.91 -0.59
N LYS A 95 12.40 -3.35 -0.73
CA LYS A 95 13.52 -2.83 0.08
C LYS A 95 13.74 -1.34 -0.16
N ALA A 96 13.69 -0.89 -1.41
CA ALA A 96 13.87 0.53 -1.75
C ALA A 96 12.69 1.39 -1.25
N VAL A 97 11.45 0.91 -1.37
CA VAL A 97 10.27 1.60 -0.81
C VAL A 97 10.40 1.75 0.70
N ASN A 98 10.79 0.68 1.41
CA ASN A 98 10.98 0.73 2.86
C ASN A 98 12.07 1.75 3.26
N GLN A 99 13.18 1.83 2.54
CA GLN A 99 14.20 2.84 2.80
C GLN A 99 13.70 4.26 2.50
N ALA A 100 12.96 4.46 1.40
CA ALA A 100 12.36 5.75 1.09
C ALA A 100 11.38 6.20 2.20
N LEU A 101 10.56 5.30 2.73
CA LEU A 101 9.64 5.59 3.84
C LEU A 101 10.40 5.97 5.13
N ARG A 102 11.52 5.33 5.43
CA ARG A 102 12.38 5.73 6.57
C ARG A 102 12.93 7.14 6.40
N ILE A 103 13.35 7.50 5.17
CA ILE A 103 13.80 8.87 4.86
C ILE A 103 12.65 9.86 5.07
N THR A 104 11.43 9.54 4.65
CA THR A 104 10.28 10.45 4.83
C THR A 104 9.92 10.65 6.30
N GLU A 105 10.08 9.62 7.13
CA GLU A 105 9.90 9.73 8.58
C GLU A 105 10.92 10.70 9.19
N GLU A 106 12.20 10.57 8.85
CA GLU A 106 13.25 11.52 9.29
C GLU A 106 12.96 12.95 8.83
N ILE A 107 12.46 13.15 7.60
CA ILE A 107 12.07 14.47 7.11
C ILE A 107 10.92 15.06 7.96
N ARG A 108 9.91 14.25 8.29
CA ARG A 108 8.78 14.71 9.12
C ARG A 108 9.20 15.02 10.55
N LEU A 109 10.02 14.15 11.15
CA LEU A 109 10.60 14.38 12.48
C LEU A 109 11.45 15.66 12.51
N ALA A 110 12.27 15.88 11.50
CA ALA A 110 13.07 17.10 11.37
C ALA A 110 12.20 18.36 11.42
N ARG A 111 11.04 18.36 10.73
CA ARG A 111 10.12 19.49 10.78
C ARG A 111 9.59 19.77 12.19
N VAL A 112 9.31 18.74 12.96
CA VAL A 112 8.73 18.86 14.32
C VAL A 112 9.81 19.23 15.36
N GLU A 113 10.96 18.57 15.30
CA GLU A 113 12.03 18.72 16.30
C GLU A 113 12.88 19.97 16.06
N LYS A 114 13.29 20.19 14.80
CA LYS A 114 14.21 21.26 14.43
C LYS A 114 14.11 21.52 12.92
N THR A 115 13.27 22.47 12.57
CA THR A 115 12.86 22.73 11.17
C THR A 115 14.03 23.06 10.24
N GLU A 116 15.11 23.67 10.76
CA GLU A 116 16.33 24.00 10.01
C GLU A 116 17.03 22.77 9.43
N ARG A 117 16.80 21.57 9.99
CA ARG A 117 17.30 20.31 9.44
C ARG A 117 16.79 20.05 8.01
N LEU A 118 15.59 20.54 7.68
CA LEU A 118 15.03 20.43 6.34
C LEU A 118 15.90 21.11 5.28
N ILE A 119 16.60 22.18 5.63
CA ILE A 119 17.52 22.90 4.71
C ILE A 119 18.67 22.00 4.31
N GLY A 120 19.26 21.25 5.24
CA GLY A 120 20.34 20.31 4.95
C GLY A 120 19.88 19.12 4.10
N PHE A 121 18.70 18.60 4.38
CA PHE A 121 18.09 17.57 3.52
C PHE A 121 17.81 18.10 2.12
N PHE A 122 17.26 19.29 2.02
CA PHE A 122 17.00 19.92 0.73
C PHE A 122 18.29 20.22 -0.04
N TYR A 123 19.37 20.61 0.65
CA TYR A 123 20.68 20.84 0.02
C TYR A 123 21.17 19.60 -0.74
N VAL A 124 21.11 18.44 -0.11
CA VAL A 124 21.57 17.20 -0.75
C VAL A 124 20.63 16.82 -1.92
N LEU A 125 19.31 16.89 -1.73
CA LEU A 125 18.35 16.56 -2.77
C LEU A 125 18.40 17.54 -3.95
N GLU A 126 18.59 18.84 -3.69
CA GLU A 126 18.76 19.83 -4.75
C GLU A 126 20.10 19.66 -5.47
N GLY A 127 21.16 19.32 -4.73
CA GLY A 127 22.46 18.97 -5.30
C GLY A 127 22.40 17.77 -6.25
N THR A 128 21.53 16.78 -5.99
CA THR A 128 21.34 15.65 -6.92
C THR A 128 20.84 16.08 -8.29
N THR A 129 20.21 17.26 -8.40
CA THR A 129 19.75 17.79 -9.69
C THR A 129 20.92 18.06 -10.64
N LEU A 130 22.04 18.55 -10.11
CA LEU A 130 23.28 18.75 -10.89
C LEU A 130 23.89 17.40 -11.32
N GLY A 131 23.98 16.44 -10.40
CA GLY A 131 24.46 15.08 -10.70
C GLY A 131 23.59 14.35 -11.73
N ASN A 132 22.27 14.49 -11.62
CA ASN A 132 21.33 13.90 -12.56
C ASN A 132 21.54 14.38 -14.00
N MET A 133 21.84 15.68 -14.19
CA MET A 133 22.13 16.20 -15.53
C MET A 133 23.38 15.55 -16.15
N VAL A 134 24.40 15.25 -15.34
CA VAL A 134 25.59 14.52 -15.80
C VAL A 134 25.18 13.10 -16.25
N HIS A 135 24.37 12.41 -15.47
CA HIS A 135 23.93 11.05 -15.76
C HIS A 135 22.79 10.95 -16.79
N LEU A 136 22.21 12.03 -17.24
CA LEU A 136 21.14 12.02 -18.26
C LEU A 136 21.56 11.29 -19.53
N ARG A 137 22.82 11.48 -19.95
CA ARG A 137 23.39 10.79 -21.12
C ARG A 137 23.45 9.29 -20.89
N ASP A 138 23.87 8.85 -19.70
CA ASP A 138 24.00 7.44 -19.35
C ASP A 138 22.60 6.79 -19.34
N VAL A 139 21.60 7.45 -18.77
CA VAL A 139 20.19 6.99 -18.78
C VAL A 139 19.68 6.80 -20.20
N LYS A 140 19.89 7.78 -21.08
CA LYS A 140 19.46 7.71 -22.49
C LYS A 140 20.20 6.61 -23.26
N ASN A 141 21.49 6.46 -23.03
CA ASN A 141 22.30 5.43 -23.68
C ASN A 141 21.91 4.02 -23.23
N THR A 142 21.67 3.84 -21.92
CA THR A 142 21.35 2.54 -21.33
C THR A 142 19.93 2.07 -21.72
N PHE A 143 18.96 2.96 -21.74
CA PHE A 143 17.55 2.57 -21.87
C PHE A 143 16.90 2.94 -23.21
N GLY A 144 17.52 3.81 -23.99
CA GLY A 144 17.07 4.18 -25.34
C GLY A 144 15.62 4.65 -25.38
N ASP A 145 14.83 4.05 -26.28
CA ASP A 145 13.43 4.41 -26.48
C ASP A 145 12.51 4.15 -25.28
N LYS A 146 12.90 3.25 -24.37
CA LYS A 146 12.12 2.96 -23.15
C LYS A 146 11.92 4.19 -22.26
N VAL A 147 12.83 5.16 -22.32
CA VAL A 147 12.75 6.39 -21.51
C VAL A 147 12.36 7.63 -22.32
N ARG A 148 11.92 7.44 -23.58
CA ARG A 148 11.47 8.56 -24.41
C ARG A 148 10.31 9.28 -23.76
N GLY A 149 10.45 10.58 -23.47
CA GLY A 149 9.46 11.41 -22.77
C GLY A 149 9.40 11.20 -21.26
N ALA A 150 10.32 10.43 -20.67
CA ALA A 150 10.35 10.09 -19.25
C ALA A 150 11.73 10.32 -18.63
N THR A 151 12.32 11.48 -18.89
CA THR A 151 13.64 11.89 -18.35
C THR A 151 13.61 13.27 -17.69
N ASN A 152 12.42 13.79 -17.35
CA ASN A 152 12.28 15.13 -16.76
C ASN A 152 13.03 15.25 -15.43
N TYR A 153 13.00 14.19 -14.62
CA TYR A 153 13.76 14.16 -13.36
C TYR A 153 15.26 14.30 -13.58
N TYR A 154 15.83 13.63 -14.57
CA TYR A 154 17.25 13.71 -14.90
C TYR A 154 17.63 14.97 -15.66
N GLN A 155 16.69 15.63 -16.33
CA GLN A 155 16.92 16.93 -16.98
C GLN A 155 17.02 18.11 -15.99
N GLY A 156 16.70 17.88 -14.71
CA GLY A 156 16.70 18.92 -13.71
C GLY A 156 15.66 20.01 -14.03
N TYR A 157 16.11 21.26 -14.03
CA TYR A 157 15.29 22.41 -14.43
C TYR A 157 15.69 22.96 -15.82
N GLY A 158 16.33 22.11 -16.63
CA GLY A 158 16.88 22.52 -17.92
C GLY A 158 17.91 23.64 -17.75
N ASP A 159 17.83 24.66 -18.60
CA ASP A 159 18.77 25.80 -18.59
C ASP A 159 18.74 26.62 -17.29
N LYS A 160 17.68 26.49 -16.49
CA LYS A 160 17.54 27.20 -15.22
C LYS A 160 18.16 26.47 -14.04
N THR A 161 18.74 25.29 -14.21
CA THR A 161 19.27 24.48 -13.09
C THR A 161 20.35 25.23 -12.32
N ILE A 162 21.30 25.83 -13.01
CA ILE A 162 22.37 26.60 -12.38
C ILE A 162 21.82 27.85 -11.69
N TYR A 163 20.90 28.57 -12.31
CA TYR A 163 20.25 29.73 -11.72
C TYR A 163 19.57 29.39 -10.38
N TYR A 164 18.76 28.35 -10.33
CA TYR A 164 18.08 27.93 -9.08
C TYR A 164 19.08 27.44 -8.02
N TRP A 165 20.16 26.80 -8.43
CA TRP A 165 21.21 26.39 -7.50
C TRP A 165 21.92 27.59 -6.89
N ASP A 166 22.24 28.62 -7.67
CA ASP A 166 22.88 29.82 -7.17
C ASP A 166 21.98 30.68 -6.28
N GLU A 167 20.65 30.75 -6.59
CA GLU A 167 19.69 31.35 -5.67
C GLU A 167 19.70 30.64 -4.31
N PHE A 168 19.72 29.32 -4.31
CA PHE A 168 19.74 28.53 -3.07
C PHE A 168 21.06 28.74 -2.31
N ARG A 169 22.17 28.78 -2.99
CA ARG A 169 23.46 29.16 -2.36
C ARG A 169 23.44 30.57 -1.74
N GLY A 170 22.80 31.53 -2.42
CA GLY A 170 22.57 32.86 -1.87
C GLY A 170 21.76 32.84 -0.57
N PHE A 171 20.68 32.08 -0.53
CA PHE A 171 19.88 31.87 0.68
C PHE A 171 20.71 31.27 1.83
N LEU A 172 21.53 30.24 1.56
CA LEU A 172 22.37 29.60 2.57
C LEU A 172 23.37 30.58 3.20
N ASN A 173 23.92 31.52 2.42
CA ASN A 173 24.84 32.51 2.91
C ASN A 173 24.21 33.52 3.90
N GLY A 174 22.88 33.64 3.91
CA GLY A 174 22.15 34.49 4.86
C GLY A 174 21.85 33.79 6.21
N LEU A 175 22.17 32.51 6.35
CA LEU A 175 21.92 31.78 7.57
C LEU A 175 22.93 32.05 8.68
N SER A 176 22.49 31.99 9.95
CA SER A 176 23.37 32.13 11.11
C SER A 176 24.37 30.98 11.24
N ASN A 177 25.49 31.18 11.94
CA ASN A 177 26.47 30.12 12.20
C ASN A 177 25.84 28.92 12.96
N HIS A 178 24.93 29.19 13.90
CA HIS A 178 24.23 28.13 14.62
C HIS A 178 23.37 27.28 13.69
N THR A 179 22.63 27.89 12.77
CA THR A 179 21.87 27.20 11.73
C THR A 179 22.76 26.42 10.77
N ALA A 180 23.94 26.99 10.45
CA ALA A 180 24.90 26.36 9.56
C ALA A 180 25.37 24.99 10.03
N ASP A 181 25.63 24.81 11.33
CA ASP A 181 26.07 23.53 11.89
C ASP A 181 24.96 22.48 11.84
N ILE A 182 23.70 22.91 12.05
CA ILE A 182 22.52 22.03 11.90
C ILE A 182 22.34 21.57 10.46
N VAL A 183 22.49 22.48 9.51
CA VAL A 183 22.36 22.19 8.07
C VAL A 183 23.45 21.21 7.62
N ILE A 184 24.70 21.41 8.05
CA ILE A 184 25.82 20.49 7.75
C ILE A 184 25.52 19.09 8.32
N ALA A 185 25.16 18.99 9.60
CA ALA A 185 24.86 17.71 10.24
C ALA A 185 23.69 16.99 9.54
N SER A 186 22.67 17.74 9.11
CA SER A 186 21.51 17.17 8.41
C SER A 186 21.86 16.72 6.99
N ALA A 187 22.77 17.43 6.29
CA ALA A 187 23.26 16.98 4.99
C ALA A 187 24.00 15.64 5.11
N HIS A 188 24.87 15.47 6.11
CA HIS A 188 25.49 14.17 6.41
C HIS A 188 24.45 13.09 6.69
N ARG A 189 23.49 13.42 7.56
CA ARG A 189 22.43 12.45 7.91
C ARG A 189 21.66 11.96 6.70
N LEU A 190 21.38 12.83 5.72
CA LEU A 190 20.69 12.38 4.51
C LEU A 190 21.56 11.45 3.66
N PHE A 191 22.86 11.66 3.56
CA PHE A 191 23.76 10.72 2.89
C PHE A 191 23.74 9.34 3.57
N ASP A 192 23.76 9.29 4.92
CA ASP A 192 23.66 8.04 5.69
C ASP A 192 22.34 7.28 5.42
N LEU A 193 21.29 7.99 5.03
CA LEU A 193 19.99 7.40 4.68
C LEU A 193 19.89 7.04 3.18
N LEU A 194 20.52 7.81 2.30
CA LEU A 194 20.50 7.55 0.86
C LEU A 194 21.37 6.34 0.47
N GLU A 195 22.48 6.14 1.13
CA GLU A 195 23.36 4.99 0.85
C GLU A 195 22.63 3.65 0.96
N PRO A 196 21.93 3.29 2.07
CA PRO A 196 21.14 2.08 2.14
C PRO A 196 20.01 2.01 1.10
N LEU A 197 19.44 3.16 0.70
CA LEU A 197 18.44 3.20 -0.37
C LEU A 197 19.06 2.75 -1.70
N TYR A 198 20.20 3.30 -2.09
CA TYR A 198 20.85 2.94 -3.34
C TYR A 198 21.42 1.52 -3.33
N GLN A 199 21.85 1.01 -2.18
CA GLN A 199 22.22 -0.40 -1.99
C GLN A 199 21.00 -1.33 -2.13
N ALA A 200 19.81 -0.88 -1.71
CA ALA A 200 18.56 -1.63 -1.88
C ALA A 200 18.04 -1.64 -3.33
N LEU A 201 18.49 -0.68 -4.17
CA LEU A 201 18.07 -0.54 -5.56
C LEU A 201 18.85 -1.44 -6.53
N TYR A 202 20.05 -1.91 -6.16
CA TYR A 202 20.85 -2.79 -7.00
C TYR A 202 22.06 -3.37 -6.23
N PRO A 203 22.33 -4.69 -6.32
CA PRO A 203 21.50 -5.71 -6.98
C PRO A 203 20.21 -6.02 -6.22
N VAL A 204 19.15 -6.41 -6.94
CA VAL A 204 17.83 -6.74 -6.37
C VAL A 204 17.51 -8.20 -6.66
N ASN A 205 17.13 -8.96 -5.64
CA ASN A 205 16.70 -10.34 -5.80
C ASN A 205 15.24 -10.38 -6.30
N LYS A 206 14.85 -11.52 -6.87
CA LYS A 206 13.50 -11.71 -7.42
C LYS A 206 12.40 -11.51 -6.34
N GLU A 207 12.67 -11.93 -5.13
CA GLU A 207 11.76 -11.85 -3.98
C GLU A 207 11.55 -10.43 -3.46
N ASP A 208 12.44 -9.51 -3.80
CA ASP A 208 12.35 -8.11 -3.38
C ASP A 208 11.41 -7.26 -4.25
N TRP A 209 10.89 -7.85 -5.33
CA TRP A 209 9.94 -7.22 -6.23
C TRP A 209 8.51 -7.60 -5.89
N GLY A 210 7.63 -6.62 -5.75
CA GLY A 210 6.21 -6.83 -5.51
C GLY A 210 5.53 -5.64 -4.88
N TYR A 211 4.23 -5.81 -4.64
CA TYR A 211 3.49 -4.91 -3.76
C TYR A 211 3.38 -5.56 -2.39
N LEU A 212 3.37 -4.75 -1.33
CA LEU A 212 3.05 -5.18 0.02
C LEU A 212 1.58 -4.92 0.31
N ALA A 213 0.96 -5.75 1.14
CA ALA A 213 -0.39 -5.52 1.64
C ALA A 213 -0.52 -4.13 2.29
N THR A 214 0.55 -3.62 2.92
CA THR A 214 0.63 -2.28 3.50
C THR A 214 0.47 -1.13 2.48
N THR A 215 0.63 -1.38 1.19
CA THR A 215 0.34 -0.40 0.13
C THR A 215 -1.18 -0.20 -0.04
N LEU A 216 -1.96 -1.26 0.19
CA LEU A 216 -3.43 -1.23 0.11
C LEU A 216 -4.05 -0.88 1.47
N ASN A 217 -3.39 -1.28 2.56
CA ASN A 217 -3.84 -1.08 3.92
C ASN A 217 -2.61 -0.90 4.85
N PRO A 218 -2.34 0.31 5.37
CA PRO A 218 -1.20 0.56 6.25
C PRO A 218 -1.19 -0.29 7.54
N GLU A 219 -2.34 -0.78 7.97
CA GLU A 219 -2.48 -1.65 9.16
C GLU A 219 -2.34 -3.15 8.84
N ALA A 220 -2.25 -3.53 7.57
CA ALA A 220 -2.05 -4.91 7.19
C ALA A 220 -0.66 -5.42 7.61
N GLY A 221 -0.55 -6.73 7.81
CA GLY A 221 0.75 -7.39 7.95
C GLY A 221 1.61 -7.21 6.69
N ARG A 222 2.91 -7.46 6.81
CA ARG A 222 3.84 -7.42 5.67
C ARG A 222 3.71 -8.67 4.77
N HIS A 223 2.48 -8.98 4.40
CA HIS A 223 2.19 -10.08 3.49
C HIS A 223 2.48 -9.65 2.05
N PRO A 224 3.05 -10.51 1.21
CA PRO A 224 3.22 -10.25 -0.20
C PRO A 224 1.83 -10.15 -0.87
N VAL A 225 1.72 -9.28 -1.86
CA VAL A 225 0.57 -9.19 -2.76
C VAL A 225 1.06 -9.25 -4.20
N PRO A 226 0.18 -9.49 -5.18
CA PRO A 226 0.60 -9.57 -6.58
C PRO A 226 1.35 -8.33 -7.05
N SER A 227 2.30 -8.51 -7.95
CA SER A 227 2.97 -7.41 -8.65
C SER A 227 2.23 -6.96 -9.91
N ASP A 228 1.23 -7.71 -10.33
CA ASP A 228 0.42 -7.46 -11.51
C ASP A 228 -0.70 -6.47 -11.18
N ILE A 229 -0.75 -5.34 -11.90
CA ILE A 229 -1.72 -4.28 -11.64
C ILE A 229 -3.17 -4.72 -11.87
N LEU A 230 -3.42 -5.62 -12.82
CA LEU A 230 -4.77 -6.13 -13.08
C LEU A 230 -5.22 -7.10 -11.99
N GLU A 231 -4.30 -7.87 -11.40
CA GLU A 231 -4.61 -8.69 -10.22
C GLU A 231 -4.92 -7.80 -8.98
N ILE A 232 -4.18 -6.70 -8.79
CA ILE A 232 -4.49 -5.71 -7.74
C ILE A 232 -5.87 -5.06 -8.00
N GLN A 233 -6.17 -4.68 -9.23
CA GLN A 233 -7.49 -4.14 -9.57
C GLN A 233 -8.60 -5.15 -9.33
N ALA A 234 -8.38 -6.43 -9.66
CA ALA A 234 -9.32 -7.52 -9.37
C ALA A 234 -9.57 -7.64 -7.85
N SER A 235 -8.53 -7.53 -7.02
CA SER A 235 -8.68 -7.57 -5.56
C SER A 235 -9.54 -6.43 -5.01
N ILE A 236 -9.35 -5.22 -5.52
CA ILE A 236 -10.15 -4.04 -5.14
C ILE A 236 -11.59 -4.18 -5.62
N SER A 237 -11.79 -4.63 -6.87
CA SER A 237 -13.12 -4.87 -7.44
C SER A 237 -13.88 -5.94 -6.64
N ALA A 238 -13.24 -7.07 -6.35
CA ALA A 238 -13.83 -8.14 -5.55
C ALA A 238 -14.18 -7.68 -4.14
N GLY A 239 -13.31 -6.90 -3.50
CA GLY A 239 -13.58 -6.29 -2.19
C GLY A 239 -14.81 -5.38 -2.22
N ASN A 240 -14.92 -4.50 -3.21
CA ASN A 240 -16.08 -3.62 -3.37
C ASN A 240 -17.38 -4.40 -3.56
N LYS A 241 -17.39 -5.45 -4.41
CA LYS A 241 -18.55 -6.29 -4.63
C LYS A 241 -18.95 -7.04 -3.35
N CYS A 242 -17.97 -7.58 -2.61
CA CYS A 242 -18.22 -8.23 -1.32
C CYS A 242 -18.86 -7.27 -0.30
N LEU A 243 -18.38 -6.03 -0.21
CA LEU A 243 -18.96 -4.99 0.66
C LEU A 243 -20.39 -4.60 0.22
N GLN A 244 -20.68 -4.61 -1.08
CA GLN A 244 -22.02 -4.37 -1.60
C GLN A 244 -22.98 -5.52 -1.29
N GLU A 245 -22.52 -6.78 -1.38
CA GLU A 245 -23.32 -7.96 -1.03
C GLU A 245 -23.54 -8.08 0.49
N PHE A 246 -22.56 -7.65 1.30
CA PHE A 246 -22.62 -7.67 2.77
C PHE A 246 -22.38 -6.28 3.36
N PRO A 247 -23.37 -5.34 3.29
CA PRO A 247 -23.21 -3.97 3.78
C PRO A 247 -22.85 -3.89 5.27
N TYR A 248 -23.21 -4.92 6.06
CA TYR A 248 -22.79 -5.08 7.45
C TYR A 248 -21.30 -4.83 7.66
N LEU A 249 -20.45 -5.31 6.73
CA LEU A 249 -19.00 -5.16 6.83
C LEU A 249 -18.57 -3.68 6.83
N TYR A 250 -19.16 -2.89 5.93
CA TYR A 250 -18.86 -1.46 5.89
C TYR A 250 -19.53 -0.71 7.05
N GLU A 251 -20.78 -1.02 7.39
CA GLU A 251 -21.51 -0.38 8.49
C GLU A 251 -20.81 -0.57 9.84
N ARG A 252 -20.18 -1.72 10.06
CA ARG A 252 -19.49 -2.01 11.31
C ARG A 252 -18.04 -1.54 11.33
N TYR A 253 -17.29 -1.75 10.26
CA TYR A 253 -15.83 -1.58 10.25
C TYR A 253 -15.36 -0.36 9.46
N GLN A 254 -16.26 0.33 8.75
CA GLN A 254 -16.02 1.57 7.99
C GLN A 254 -14.82 1.46 7.01
N GLU A 255 -14.10 2.55 6.76
CA GLU A 255 -12.94 2.58 5.85
C GLU A 255 -11.82 1.63 6.28
N ARG A 256 -11.69 1.38 7.60
CA ARG A 256 -10.71 0.41 8.12
C ARG A 256 -11.02 -1.00 7.62
N GLY A 257 -12.27 -1.46 7.74
CA GLY A 257 -12.70 -2.77 7.24
C GLY A 257 -12.55 -2.89 5.73
N LYS A 258 -12.90 -1.84 5.00
CA LYS A 258 -12.73 -1.77 3.54
C LYS A 258 -11.26 -1.94 3.13
N ALA A 259 -10.32 -1.26 3.81
CA ALA A 259 -8.90 -1.39 3.54
C ALA A 259 -8.39 -2.82 3.80
N PHE A 260 -8.85 -3.48 4.88
CA PHE A 260 -8.54 -4.89 5.14
C PHE A 260 -9.12 -5.81 4.06
N THR A 261 -10.36 -5.59 3.61
CA THR A 261 -10.97 -6.39 2.55
C THR A 261 -10.14 -6.36 1.26
N TYR A 262 -9.56 -5.22 0.90
CA TYR A 262 -8.69 -5.09 -0.28
C TYR A 262 -7.34 -5.79 -0.10
N SER A 263 -6.69 -5.57 1.06
CA SER A 263 -5.40 -6.18 1.34
C SER A 263 -5.47 -7.70 1.47
N ASP A 264 -6.53 -8.21 2.09
CA ASP A 264 -6.76 -9.64 2.23
C ASP A 264 -7.06 -10.28 0.87
N ALA A 265 -7.90 -9.65 0.02
CA ALA A 265 -8.16 -10.12 -1.32
C ALA A 265 -6.88 -10.19 -2.18
N ALA A 266 -6.01 -9.17 -2.08
CA ALA A 266 -4.74 -9.17 -2.79
C ALA A 266 -3.79 -10.28 -2.28
N TRP A 267 -3.73 -10.49 -0.97
CA TRP A 267 -2.96 -11.60 -0.39
C TRP A 267 -3.50 -12.97 -0.82
N LEU A 268 -4.82 -13.16 -0.84
CA LEU A 268 -5.46 -14.40 -1.31
C LEU A 268 -5.04 -14.78 -2.74
N ILE A 269 -4.83 -13.80 -3.64
CA ILE A 269 -4.31 -14.07 -4.98
C ILE A 269 -2.92 -14.72 -4.92
N THR A 270 -2.05 -14.31 -4.00
CA THR A 270 -0.73 -14.94 -3.87
C THR A 270 -0.82 -16.40 -3.41
N LEU A 271 -1.83 -16.72 -2.61
CA LEU A 271 -2.07 -18.08 -2.13
C LEU A 271 -2.46 -19.04 -3.26
N SER A 272 -3.12 -18.54 -4.33
CA SER A 272 -3.50 -19.37 -5.48
C SER A 272 -2.29 -19.99 -6.20
N ARG A 273 -1.09 -19.44 -6.01
CA ARG A 273 0.16 -19.95 -6.57
C ARG A 273 0.84 -21.02 -5.71
N LEU A 274 0.31 -21.26 -4.51
CA LEU A 274 0.79 -22.29 -3.60
C LEU A 274 0.19 -23.66 -3.96
N PRO A 275 0.77 -24.77 -3.48
CA PRO A 275 0.11 -26.07 -3.55
C PRO A 275 -1.29 -25.99 -2.92
N LYS A 276 -2.29 -26.65 -3.54
CA LYS A 276 -3.71 -26.54 -3.16
C LYS A 276 -3.96 -26.75 -1.66
N GLY A 277 -3.32 -27.75 -1.06
CA GLY A 277 -3.45 -28.03 0.38
C GLY A 277 -2.91 -26.88 1.26
N GLU A 278 -1.89 -26.18 0.80
CA GLU A 278 -1.35 -24.99 1.52
C GLU A 278 -2.29 -23.79 1.38
N CYS A 279 -2.76 -23.53 0.17
CA CYS A 279 -3.76 -22.49 -0.08
C CYS A 279 -5.00 -22.70 0.83
N LEU A 280 -5.54 -23.91 0.89
CA LEU A 280 -6.68 -24.23 1.73
C LEU A 280 -6.40 -24.00 3.22
N ARG A 281 -5.23 -24.42 3.72
CA ARG A 281 -4.85 -24.19 5.14
C ARG A 281 -4.81 -22.71 5.49
N GLN A 282 -4.22 -21.88 4.61
CA GLN A 282 -4.13 -20.44 4.82
C GLN A 282 -5.49 -19.75 4.77
N VAL A 283 -6.38 -20.17 3.86
CA VAL A 283 -7.77 -19.68 3.78
C VAL A 283 -8.55 -20.07 5.03
N GLN A 284 -8.42 -21.31 5.50
CA GLN A 284 -9.07 -21.76 6.74
C GLN A 284 -8.57 -20.97 7.96
N TRP A 285 -7.25 -20.69 8.03
CA TRP A 285 -6.70 -19.84 9.07
C TRP A 285 -7.31 -18.43 9.04
N LEU A 286 -7.36 -17.79 7.86
CA LEU A 286 -7.99 -16.47 7.71
C LEU A 286 -9.47 -16.52 8.12
N GLY A 287 -10.19 -17.55 7.71
CA GLY A 287 -11.59 -17.73 8.10
C GLY A 287 -11.81 -17.77 9.61
N ARG A 288 -10.92 -18.44 10.36
CA ARG A 288 -10.94 -18.43 11.85
C ARG A 288 -10.66 -17.05 12.41
N VAL A 289 -9.68 -16.34 11.86
CA VAL A 289 -9.33 -14.96 12.31
C VAL A 289 -10.51 -14.03 12.09
N LEU A 290 -11.17 -14.10 10.94
CA LEU A 290 -12.33 -13.26 10.59
C LEU A 290 -13.54 -13.62 11.46
N GLY A 291 -13.85 -14.93 11.62
CA GLY A 291 -14.95 -15.42 12.44
C GLY A 291 -14.86 -14.93 13.88
N ASN A 292 -13.69 -15.03 14.50
CA ASN A 292 -13.44 -14.51 15.86
C ASN A 292 -13.57 -12.98 15.98
N ARG A 293 -13.59 -12.25 14.87
CA ARG A 293 -13.79 -10.79 14.83
C ARG A 293 -15.21 -10.38 14.43
N GLY A 294 -16.13 -11.33 14.32
CA GLY A 294 -17.52 -11.08 13.92
C GLY A 294 -17.72 -10.91 12.42
N ILE A 295 -16.82 -11.46 11.63
CA ILE A 295 -16.93 -11.57 10.17
C ILE A 295 -17.14 -13.05 9.83
N PRO A 296 -18.38 -13.54 9.69
CA PRO A 296 -18.68 -14.94 9.44
C PRO A 296 -18.05 -15.44 8.13
N ARG A 297 -17.64 -16.73 8.11
CA ARG A 297 -16.88 -17.33 6.99
C ARG A 297 -17.60 -17.32 5.64
N ILE A 298 -18.93 -17.18 5.61
CA ILE A 298 -19.67 -17.02 4.35
C ILE A 298 -19.22 -15.77 3.57
N THR A 299 -18.75 -14.74 4.26
CA THR A 299 -18.19 -13.54 3.58
C THR A 299 -16.90 -13.86 2.85
N LEU A 300 -16.02 -14.67 3.45
CA LEU A 300 -14.79 -15.15 2.82
C LEU A 300 -15.10 -16.14 1.68
N GLU A 301 -16.05 -17.07 1.89
CA GLU A 301 -16.56 -17.97 0.84
C GLU A 301 -16.93 -17.17 -0.40
N ARG A 302 -17.77 -16.14 -0.23
CA ARG A 302 -18.24 -15.33 -1.34
C ARG A 302 -17.16 -14.42 -1.94
N GLN A 303 -16.29 -13.88 -1.10
CA GLN A 303 -15.15 -13.06 -1.56
C GLN A 303 -14.20 -13.85 -2.46
N LEU A 304 -13.92 -15.11 -2.15
CA LEU A 304 -13.09 -16.00 -2.97
C LEU A 304 -13.74 -16.28 -4.33
N GLU A 305 -15.06 -16.52 -4.36
CA GLU A 305 -15.82 -16.73 -5.63
C GLU A 305 -15.74 -15.47 -6.51
N ILE A 306 -16.05 -14.29 -5.96
CA ILE A 306 -16.00 -13.01 -6.67
C ILE A 306 -14.59 -12.73 -7.16
N LEU A 307 -13.58 -12.94 -6.31
CA LEU A 307 -12.18 -12.73 -6.67
C LEU A 307 -11.76 -13.62 -7.85
N TYR A 308 -12.16 -14.89 -7.84
CA TYR A 308 -11.91 -15.79 -8.93
C TYR A 308 -12.57 -15.31 -10.24
N GLU A 309 -13.83 -14.85 -10.20
CA GLU A 309 -14.54 -14.28 -11.34
C GLU A 309 -13.83 -13.04 -11.92
N GLU A 310 -13.40 -12.11 -11.04
CA GLU A 310 -12.68 -10.91 -11.43
C GLU A 310 -11.32 -11.22 -12.06
N LEU A 311 -10.60 -12.19 -11.51
CA LEU A 311 -9.30 -12.62 -12.05
C LEU A 311 -9.46 -13.27 -13.42
N LEU A 312 -10.46 -14.09 -13.63
CA LEU A 312 -10.73 -14.72 -14.93
C LEU A 312 -11.23 -13.72 -15.98
N SER A 313 -11.92 -12.67 -15.56
CA SER A 313 -12.28 -11.58 -16.48
C SER A 313 -11.06 -10.90 -17.10
N ASN A 314 -9.97 -10.77 -16.33
CA ASN A 314 -8.72 -10.18 -16.78
C ASN A 314 -7.78 -11.20 -17.46
N TYR A 315 -7.78 -12.46 -16.99
CA TYR A 315 -6.86 -13.51 -17.38
C TYR A 315 -7.55 -14.86 -17.55
N PRO A 316 -8.38 -15.05 -18.60
CA PRO A 316 -9.10 -16.32 -18.82
C PRO A 316 -8.18 -17.53 -18.95
N GLU A 317 -6.96 -17.34 -19.46
CA GLU A 317 -5.95 -18.37 -19.65
C GLU A 317 -5.28 -18.85 -18.34
N ARG A 318 -5.42 -18.08 -17.25
CA ARG A 318 -4.83 -18.42 -15.93
C ARG A 318 -5.80 -19.18 -15.02
N ARG A 319 -6.86 -19.77 -15.58
CA ARG A 319 -7.87 -20.52 -14.84
C ARG A 319 -7.27 -21.52 -13.85
N ASP A 320 -6.29 -22.29 -14.27
CA ASP A 320 -5.66 -23.32 -13.45
C ASP A 320 -4.88 -22.71 -12.26
N ILE A 321 -4.26 -21.55 -12.48
CA ILE A 321 -3.51 -20.84 -11.42
C ILE A 321 -4.46 -20.39 -10.30
N TYR A 322 -5.64 -19.88 -10.67
CA TYR A 322 -6.60 -19.34 -9.70
C TYR A 322 -7.59 -20.39 -9.15
N SER A 323 -7.58 -21.63 -9.69
CA SER A 323 -8.53 -22.68 -9.29
C SER A 323 -8.51 -22.99 -7.79
N GLY A 324 -7.36 -22.83 -7.12
CA GLY A 324 -7.20 -23.01 -5.68
C GLY A 324 -8.11 -22.09 -4.84
N LEU A 325 -8.45 -20.88 -5.34
CA LEU A 325 -9.39 -19.97 -4.67
C LEU A 325 -10.81 -20.53 -4.67
N LEU A 326 -11.26 -21.05 -5.83
CA LEU A 326 -12.59 -21.63 -5.97
C LEU A 326 -12.71 -22.95 -5.18
N GLU A 327 -11.65 -23.75 -5.13
CA GLU A 327 -11.60 -24.98 -4.32
C GLU A 327 -11.68 -24.64 -2.82
N ALA A 328 -10.99 -23.57 -2.38
CA ALA A 328 -11.07 -23.12 -1.00
C ALA A 328 -12.48 -22.57 -0.65
N ALA A 329 -13.11 -21.81 -1.53
CA ALA A 329 -14.51 -21.39 -1.38
C ALA A 329 -15.46 -22.60 -1.25
N SER A 330 -15.29 -23.57 -2.14
CA SER A 330 -16.08 -24.81 -2.14
C SER A 330 -15.89 -25.62 -0.85
N SER A 331 -14.67 -25.65 -0.30
CA SER A 331 -14.39 -26.31 0.97
C SER A 331 -15.08 -25.63 2.16
N LEU A 332 -15.04 -24.29 2.24
CA LEU A 332 -15.75 -23.52 3.27
C LEU A 332 -17.25 -23.75 3.20
N LYS A 333 -17.81 -23.76 1.99
CA LYS A 333 -19.23 -24.04 1.74
C LYS A 333 -19.61 -25.46 2.15
N ALA A 334 -18.82 -26.47 1.77
CA ALA A 334 -19.05 -27.84 2.14
C ALA A 334 -19.04 -28.04 3.66
N GLU A 335 -18.10 -27.40 4.38
CA GLU A 335 -18.05 -27.43 5.83
C GLU A 335 -19.29 -26.78 6.45
N ARG A 336 -19.76 -25.64 5.98
CA ARG A 336 -20.99 -24.98 6.42
C ARG A 336 -22.21 -25.89 6.18
N LEU A 337 -22.30 -26.51 4.98
CA LEU A 337 -23.39 -27.41 4.62
C LEU A 337 -23.39 -28.72 5.42
N SER A 338 -22.29 -29.09 6.06
CA SER A 338 -22.25 -30.24 6.97
C SER A 338 -23.01 -29.99 8.29
N TYR A 339 -23.26 -28.72 8.64
CA TYR A 339 -24.00 -28.33 9.84
C TYR A 339 -25.44 -27.94 9.56
N ILE A 340 -25.75 -27.38 8.39
CA ILE A 340 -27.10 -26.98 7.99
C ILE A 340 -27.25 -27.13 6.48
N ASP A 341 -28.30 -27.81 6.04
CA ASP A 341 -28.55 -27.98 4.61
C ASP A 341 -28.95 -26.66 3.91
N ASP A 342 -28.72 -26.60 2.59
CA ASP A 342 -28.91 -25.38 1.81
C ASP A 342 -30.37 -24.89 1.78
N THR A 343 -31.35 -25.82 1.83
CA THR A 343 -32.77 -25.47 1.84
C THR A 343 -33.16 -24.80 3.15
N THR A 344 -32.77 -25.39 4.28
CA THR A 344 -32.98 -24.83 5.62
C THR A 344 -32.26 -23.50 5.77
N PHE A 345 -30.99 -23.39 5.28
CA PHE A 345 -30.22 -22.16 5.32
C PHE A 345 -30.91 -21.01 4.58
N LYS A 346 -31.33 -21.25 3.35
CA LYS A 346 -32.05 -20.23 2.53
C LYS A 346 -33.42 -19.89 3.11
N GLY A 347 -34.16 -20.89 3.61
CA GLY A 347 -35.48 -20.67 4.24
C GLY A 347 -35.38 -19.76 5.45
N LEU A 348 -34.52 -20.08 6.42
CA LEU A 348 -34.33 -19.28 7.61
C LEU A 348 -33.79 -17.85 7.31
N SER A 349 -32.90 -17.73 6.29
CA SER A 349 -32.42 -16.39 5.87
C SER A 349 -33.55 -15.57 5.25
N SER A 350 -34.43 -16.17 4.46
CA SER A 350 -35.60 -15.51 3.88
C SER A 350 -36.59 -15.09 4.95
N ASP A 351 -36.88 -15.96 5.93
CA ASP A 351 -37.76 -15.66 7.06
C ASP A 351 -37.26 -14.48 7.88
N PHE A 352 -35.93 -14.40 8.11
CA PHE A 352 -35.31 -13.25 8.77
C PHE A 352 -35.52 -11.97 7.97
N SER A 353 -35.29 -12.01 6.65
CA SER A 353 -35.47 -10.87 5.76
C SER A 353 -36.91 -10.35 5.76
N MET A 354 -37.90 -11.28 5.71
CA MET A 354 -39.34 -10.92 5.82
C MET A 354 -39.68 -10.35 7.18
N ALA A 355 -39.17 -10.92 8.27
CA ALA A 355 -39.41 -10.43 9.63
C ALA A 355 -38.85 -9.04 9.89
N THR A 356 -37.79 -8.65 9.16
CA THR A 356 -37.08 -7.37 9.30
C THR A 356 -37.37 -6.39 8.17
N GLU A 357 -38.35 -6.69 7.30
CA GLU A 357 -38.68 -5.87 6.13
C GLU A 357 -38.82 -4.38 6.48
N GLY A 358 -38.22 -3.52 5.63
CA GLY A 358 -38.19 -2.09 5.79
C GLY A 358 -36.78 -1.50 5.46
N GLU A 359 -36.58 -0.24 5.78
CA GLU A 359 -35.35 0.53 5.48
C GLU A 359 -34.10 -0.13 6.06
N ILE A 360 -34.17 -0.67 7.28
CA ILE A 360 -33.04 -1.33 7.95
C ILE A 360 -32.66 -2.61 7.22
N CYS A 361 -33.63 -3.40 6.74
CA CYS A 361 -33.34 -4.63 6.01
C CYS A 361 -32.59 -4.35 4.71
N GLY A 362 -32.96 -3.30 3.97
CA GLY A 362 -32.25 -2.89 2.75
C GLY A 362 -30.81 -2.47 3.03
N ARG A 363 -30.57 -1.80 4.15
CA ARG A 363 -29.23 -1.36 4.59
C ARG A 363 -28.36 -2.53 5.12
N PHE A 364 -28.97 -3.58 5.67
CA PHE A 364 -28.29 -4.74 6.24
C PHE A 364 -28.72 -6.04 5.55
N GLN A 365 -28.83 -6.01 4.21
CA GLN A 365 -29.15 -7.19 3.44
C GLN A 365 -28.20 -8.36 3.76
N ARG A 366 -28.69 -9.58 3.60
CA ARG A 366 -27.98 -10.84 3.89
C ARG A 366 -27.55 -11.04 5.35
N THR A 367 -28.03 -10.23 6.31
CA THR A 367 -27.69 -10.42 7.73
C THR A 367 -28.18 -11.78 8.26
N GLY A 368 -29.30 -12.30 7.78
CA GLY A 368 -29.75 -13.68 8.11
C GLY A 368 -28.67 -14.72 7.78
N GLU A 369 -28.06 -14.62 6.60
CA GLU A 369 -26.96 -15.51 6.19
C GLU A 369 -25.73 -15.35 7.09
N LEU A 370 -25.40 -14.14 7.52
CA LEU A 370 -24.28 -13.91 8.45
C LEU A 370 -24.52 -14.60 9.80
N ILE A 371 -25.72 -14.48 10.35
CA ILE A 371 -26.09 -15.12 11.63
C ILE A 371 -26.02 -16.66 11.49
N LEU A 372 -26.60 -17.21 10.44
CA LEU A 372 -26.59 -18.65 10.17
C LEU A 372 -25.16 -19.18 10.01
N SER A 373 -24.32 -18.45 9.25
CA SER A 373 -22.90 -18.81 9.10
C SER A 373 -22.15 -18.75 10.42
N ALA A 374 -22.38 -17.72 11.25
CA ALA A 374 -21.73 -17.61 12.55
C ALA A 374 -22.11 -18.77 13.51
N VAL A 375 -23.34 -19.29 13.44
CA VAL A 375 -23.74 -20.49 14.19
C VAL A 375 -23.00 -21.73 13.68
N CYS A 376 -22.84 -21.89 12.37
CA CYS A 376 -22.02 -22.96 11.80
C CYS A 376 -20.53 -22.80 12.17
N ASP A 377 -20.02 -21.56 12.19
CA ASP A 377 -18.65 -21.22 12.56
C ASP A 377 -18.35 -21.59 14.03
N GLU A 378 -19.28 -21.30 14.94
CA GLU A 378 -19.18 -21.72 16.35
C GLU A 378 -19.13 -23.26 16.47
N ARG A 379 -19.95 -23.97 15.70
CA ARG A 379 -19.95 -25.44 15.64
C ARG A 379 -18.65 -26.00 15.08
N ALA A 380 -18.04 -25.29 14.15
CA ALA A 380 -16.72 -25.64 13.59
C ALA A 380 -15.55 -25.29 14.52
N GLY A 381 -15.81 -24.84 15.76
CA GLY A 381 -14.80 -24.54 16.77
C GLY A 381 -14.21 -23.13 16.69
N ILE A 382 -14.92 -22.16 16.11
CA ILE A 382 -14.56 -20.74 16.17
C ILE A 382 -15.26 -20.12 17.39
N GLU A 383 -14.53 -20.05 18.51
CA GLU A 383 -15.08 -19.79 19.85
C GLU A 383 -15.86 -18.47 19.98
N ASP A 384 -15.38 -17.40 19.33
CA ASP A 384 -15.97 -16.08 19.42
C ASP A 384 -16.89 -15.72 18.24
N ALA A 385 -17.25 -16.68 17.39
CA ALA A 385 -18.04 -16.41 16.19
C ALA A 385 -19.36 -15.69 16.51
N LEU A 386 -20.14 -16.18 17.47
CA LEU A 386 -21.37 -15.53 17.91
C LEU A 386 -21.12 -14.40 18.89
N ASN A 387 -20.18 -14.57 19.84
CA ASN A 387 -19.88 -13.57 20.85
C ASN A 387 -19.39 -12.25 20.25
N SER A 388 -18.68 -12.30 19.13
CA SER A 388 -18.23 -11.11 18.43
C SER A 388 -19.26 -10.50 17.47
N LEU A 389 -20.25 -11.26 16.98
CA LEU A 389 -21.25 -10.79 16.02
C LEU A 389 -22.52 -10.28 16.70
N ILE A 390 -23.12 -11.10 17.56
CA ILE A 390 -24.49 -10.89 18.05
C ILE A 390 -24.65 -9.64 18.91
N PRO A 391 -23.73 -9.30 19.84
CA PRO A 391 -23.87 -8.08 20.63
C PRO A 391 -23.97 -6.81 19.77
N TRP A 392 -23.27 -6.79 18.63
CA TRP A 392 -23.35 -5.65 17.71
C TRP A 392 -24.71 -5.58 16.99
N LEU A 393 -25.26 -6.73 16.57
CA LEU A 393 -26.56 -6.85 15.88
C LEU A 393 -27.76 -6.65 16.83
N THR A 394 -27.54 -6.71 18.14
CA THR A 394 -28.59 -6.56 19.16
C THR A 394 -28.43 -5.30 20.01
N ASP A 395 -27.57 -4.38 19.61
CA ASP A 395 -27.39 -3.10 20.28
C ASP A 395 -28.64 -2.22 20.08
N SER A 396 -29.38 -1.95 21.14
CA SER A 396 -30.60 -1.14 21.13
C SER A 396 -30.38 0.33 20.74
N ASN A 397 -29.13 0.83 20.80
CA ASN A 397 -28.78 2.16 20.31
C ASN A 397 -28.67 2.20 18.77
N ARG A 398 -28.57 1.05 18.12
CA ARG A 398 -28.38 0.90 16.67
C ARG A 398 -29.60 0.34 15.96
N PHE A 399 -30.31 -0.58 16.63
CA PHE A 399 -31.36 -1.36 16.01
C PHE A 399 -32.66 -1.31 16.81
N PRO A 400 -33.82 -1.27 16.15
CA PRO A 400 -35.11 -1.30 16.82
C PRO A 400 -35.44 -2.68 17.40
N ASP A 401 -36.34 -2.73 18.37
CA ASP A 401 -36.78 -3.95 19.05
C ASP A 401 -37.25 -5.04 18.09
N LYS A 402 -37.89 -4.70 16.97
CA LYS A 402 -38.37 -5.64 15.97
C LYS A 402 -37.18 -6.40 15.36
N TRP A 403 -36.08 -5.70 15.03
CA TRP A 403 -34.85 -6.29 14.51
C TRP A 403 -34.19 -7.21 15.55
N ILE A 404 -34.02 -6.71 16.79
CA ILE A 404 -33.38 -7.45 17.88
C ILE A 404 -34.13 -8.76 18.15
N LYS A 405 -35.47 -8.71 18.18
CA LYS A 405 -36.31 -9.91 18.32
C LYS A 405 -36.11 -10.89 17.16
N ALA A 406 -36.00 -10.41 15.90
CA ALA A 406 -35.76 -11.25 14.76
C ALA A 406 -34.37 -11.92 14.82
N VAL A 407 -33.34 -11.19 15.29
CA VAL A 407 -31.99 -11.77 15.51
C VAL A 407 -32.03 -12.90 16.54
N HIS A 408 -32.72 -12.73 17.67
CA HIS A 408 -32.87 -13.78 18.68
C HIS A 408 -33.67 -14.96 18.18
N ASN A 409 -34.73 -14.71 17.40
CA ASN A 409 -35.56 -15.76 16.83
C ASN A 409 -34.77 -16.66 15.85
N ILE A 410 -34.06 -16.06 14.87
CA ILE A 410 -33.26 -16.84 13.91
C ILE A 410 -32.16 -17.64 14.61
N LEU A 411 -31.52 -17.09 15.65
CA LEU A 411 -30.54 -17.84 16.44
C LEU A 411 -31.14 -19.10 17.10
N THR A 412 -32.35 -18.98 17.67
CA THR A 412 -33.03 -20.07 18.32
C THR A 412 -33.41 -21.16 17.30
N LEU A 413 -34.03 -20.75 16.17
CA LEU A 413 -34.41 -21.65 15.09
C LEU A 413 -33.21 -22.36 14.48
N THR A 414 -32.10 -21.63 14.24
CA THR A 414 -30.89 -22.20 13.66
C THR A 414 -30.30 -23.28 14.57
N LYS A 415 -30.16 -22.99 15.88
CA LYS A 415 -29.65 -23.98 16.85
C LYS A 415 -30.50 -25.25 16.92
N GLY A 416 -31.81 -25.11 16.71
CA GLY A 416 -32.73 -26.26 16.62
C GLY A 416 -32.67 -27.04 15.32
N SER A 417 -32.19 -26.43 14.24
CA SER A 417 -32.16 -27.01 12.88
C SER A 417 -30.76 -27.52 12.47
N LEU A 418 -29.75 -27.43 13.36
CA LEU A 418 -28.44 -27.97 13.07
C LEU A 418 -28.45 -29.48 12.90
N LEU A 419 -27.76 -29.98 11.88
CA LEU A 419 -27.50 -31.41 11.69
C LEU A 419 -26.62 -31.92 12.85
N ARG A 420 -26.92 -33.13 13.30
CA ARG A 420 -26.23 -33.79 14.43
C ARG A 420 -24.86 -34.35 14.01
#